data_93e4fc3dba3e535c054bef9348082585
#
_entry.id   93e4fc3dba3e535c054bef9348082585
#
_cell.length_a   1.000
_cell.length_b   1.000
_cell.length_c   1.000
_cell.angle_alpha   90.00
_cell.angle_beta   90.00
_cell.angle_gamma   90.00
#
_symmetry.space_group_name_H-M   'P 1'
#
loop_
_entity.id
_entity.type
_entity.pdbx_description
1 polymer ?
#
loop_
_entity_poly.entity_id
_entity_poly.type
_entity_poly.pdbx_seq_one_letter_code
_entity_poly.pdbx_strand_id
1 'polypeptide(L)'
;MPTLNEVQFDECLKLAGTDPASAVTEASLWTQQGGGYLARACHGYALATDFKFDLAIPMLTEAAKLAEDKGDARAARFWAQAGNAALAADTPYAALAALDKALASQTLESTERADSEVDRARALVALNRPADAEAALTTARKLSPENGTAWLLSATLARRMNKLADALSYIQTTAALLPRDAAVALEAGNIAIAAGDEAAARKQWQQSIAIAPNSRQAATATAQLAALAASAPPPTEPPSR
;
A
#
# COMPACT_ATOMS: atom_id res chain seq x y z
N MET A 1 26.63 -16.84 14.65
CA MET A 1 26.77 -17.14 13.21
C MET A 1 25.39 -17.57 12.72
N PRO A 2 24.97 -17.15 11.54
CA PRO A 2 23.70 -17.62 10.96
C PRO A 2 23.76 -19.15 10.74
N THR A 3 22.62 -19.81 10.90
CA THR A 3 22.46 -21.23 10.57
C THR A 3 22.44 -21.44 9.06
N LEU A 4 22.66 -22.67 8.59
CA LEU A 4 22.58 -22.99 7.16
C LEU A 4 21.21 -22.62 6.57
N ASN A 5 20.11 -22.85 7.31
CA ASN A 5 18.75 -22.49 6.89
C ASN A 5 18.55 -20.97 6.78
N GLU A 6 19.19 -20.17 7.63
CA GLU A 6 19.12 -18.70 7.54
C GLU A 6 19.88 -18.18 6.32
N VAL A 7 21.05 -18.73 6.03
CA VAL A 7 21.80 -18.39 4.81
C VAL A 7 20.98 -18.75 3.57
N GLN A 8 20.40 -19.94 3.55
CA GLN A 8 19.57 -20.40 2.43
C GLN A 8 18.30 -19.54 2.28
N PHE A 9 17.71 -19.08 3.39
CA PHE A 9 16.56 -18.16 3.35
C PHE A 9 16.94 -16.84 2.72
N ASP A 10 18.07 -16.23 3.11
CA ASP A 10 18.54 -14.96 2.54
C ASP A 10 18.84 -15.07 1.03
N GLU A 11 19.43 -16.19 0.61
CA GLU A 11 19.70 -16.47 -0.81
C GLU A 11 18.39 -16.63 -1.60
N CYS A 12 17.42 -17.32 -1.01
CA CYS A 12 16.10 -17.49 -1.62
C CYS A 12 15.36 -16.16 -1.78
N LEU A 13 15.40 -15.27 -0.79
CA LEU A 13 14.80 -13.94 -0.90
C LEU A 13 15.44 -13.11 -2.03
N LYS A 14 16.76 -13.20 -2.20
CA LYS A 14 17.47 -12.54 -3.31
C LYS A 14 17.00 -13.09 -4.66
N LEU A 15 16.91 -14.43 -4.76
CA LEU A 15 16.43 -15.08 -6.00
C LEU A 15 14.97 -14.68 -6.28
N ALA A 16 14.10 -14.65 -5.28
CA ALA A 16 12.71 -14.20 -5.42
C ALA A 16 12.58 -12.78 -5.99
N GLY A 17 13.55 -11.90 -5.69
CA GLY A 17 13.59 -10.55 -6.24
C GLY A 17 14.09 -10.45 -7.70
N THR A 18 14.81 -11.47 -8.20
CA THR A 18 15.42 -11.45 -9.53
C THR A 18 14.81 -12.46 -10.50
N ASP A 19 14.45 -13.64 -10.01
CA ASP A 19 13.80 -14.73 -10.76
C ASP A 19 12.78 -15.43 -9.84
N PRO A 20 11.57 -14.87 -9.71
CA PRO A 20 10.53 -15.42 -8.84
C PRO A 20 10.14 -16.86 -9.19
N ALA A 21 10.13 -17.23 -10.46
CA ALA A 21 9.72 -18.57 -10.89
C ALA A 21 10.72 -19.65 -10.45
N SER A 22 12.03 -19.38 -10.59
CA SER A 22 13.07 -20.25 -10.04
C SER A 22 13.01 -20.32 -8.52
N ALA A 23 12.80 -19.19 -7.84
CA ALA A 23 12.66 -19.15 -6.39
C ALA A 23 11.47 -19.99 -5.88
N VAL A 24 10.32 -19.95 -6.56
CA VAL A 24 9.16 -20.80 -6.24
C VAL A 24 9.53 -22.28 -6.33
N THR A 25 10.25 -22.68 -7.37
CA THR A 25 10.66 -24.07 -7.58
C THR A 25 11.63 -24.53 -6.49
N GLU A 26 12.67 -23.74 -6.22
CA GLU A 26 13.68 -24.07 -5.20
C GLU A 26 13.12 -24.09 -3.78
N ALA A 27 12.28 -23.10 -3.45
CA ALA A 27 11.64 -23.03 -2.13
C ALA A 27 10.64 -24.17 -1.92
N SER A 28 9.94 -24.62 -2.97
CA SER A 28 9.06 -25.78 -2.91
C SER A 28 9.84 -27.05 -2.60
N LEU A 29 10.96 -27.29 -3.30
CA LEU A 29 11.85 -28.42 -3.02
C LEU A 29 12.41 -28.36 -1.60
N TRP A 30 12.89 -27.20 -1.17
CA TRP A 30 13.42 -27.01 0.20
C TRP A 30 12.34 -27.26 1.26
N THR A 31 11.11 -26.85 1.01
CA THR A 31 9.97 -27.14 1.90
C THR A 31 9.74 -28.65 2.03
N GLN A 32 9.80 -29.41 0.92
CA GLN A 32 9.65 -30.87 0.92
C GLN A 32 10.82 -31.59 1.61
N GLN A 33 12.01 -31.02 1.56
CA GLN A 33 13.22 -31.52 2.24
C GLN A 33 13.28 -31.17 3.73
N GLY A 34 12.25 -30.54 4.28
CA GLY A 34 12.18 -30.26 5.72
C GLY A 34 12.81 -28.92 6.12
N GLY A 35 12.90 -27.94 5.22
CA GLY A 35 13.46 -26.61 5.49
C GLY A 35 12.63 -25.74 6.46
N GLY A 36 11.55 -26.31 7.02
CA GLY A 36 10.75 -25.71 8.08
C GLY A 36 10.02 -24.44 7.68
N TYR A 37 9.83 -23.55 8.66
CA TYR A 37 9.11 -22.28 8.42
C TYR A 37 9.87 -21.30 7.52
N LEU A 38 11.21 -21.35 7.50
CA LEU A 38 12.00 -20.49 6.61
C LEU A 38 11.81 -20.85 5.15
N ALA A 39 11.76 -22.14 4.82
CA ALA A 39 11.46 -22.60 3.47
C ALA A 39 10.04 -22.20 3.03
N ARG A 40 9.05 -22.34 3.93
CA ARG A 40 7.68 -21.90 3.67
C ARG A 40 7.59 -20.39 3.49
N ALA A 41 8.29 -19.62 4.32
CA ALA A 41 8.33 -18.17 4.19
C ALA A 41 8.92 -17.77 2.84
N CYS A 42 10.06 -18.34 2.46
CA CYS A 42 10.64 -18.08 1.16
C CYS A 42 9.70 -18.47 0.01
N HIS A 43 9.06 -19.65 0.08
CA HIS A 43 8.09 -20.09 -0.92
C HIS A 43 6.93 -19.08 -1.04
N GLY A 44 6.39 -18.61 0.09
CA GLY A 44 5.34 -17.59 0.10
C GLY A 44 5.80 -16.25 -0.47
N TYR A 45 7.00 -15.80 -0.15
CA TYR A 45 7.59 -14.60 -0.75
C TYR A 45 7.76 -14.72 -2.26
N ALA A 46 8.32 -15.82 -2.74
CA ALA A 46 8.51 -16.08 -4.15
C ALA A 46 7.17 -16.10 -4.91
N LEU A 47 6.16 -16.77 -4.36
CA LEU A 47 4.80 -16.79 -4.90
C LEU A 47 4.18 -15.38 -4.96
N ALA A 48 4.35 -14.58 -3.92
CA ALA A 48 3.84 -13.20 -3.89
C ALA A 48 4.53 -12.31 -4.94
N THR A 49 5.83 -12.47 -5.12
CA THR A 49 6.61 -11.74 -6.14
C THR A 49 6.21 -12.18 -7.56
N ASP A 50 5.82 -13.45 -7.73
CA ASP A 50 5.28 -14.01 -8.99
C ASP A 50 3.77 -13.75 -9.16
N PHE A 51 3.18 -12.84 -8.36
CA PHE A 51 1.76 -12.45 -8.37
C PHE A 51 0.77 -13.58 -8.10
N LYS A 52 1.20 -14.69 -7.52
CA LYS A 52 0.37 -15.86 -7.14
C LYS A 52 -0.11 -15.71 -5.69
N PHE A 53 -0.83 -14.63 -5.41
CA PHE A 53 -1.19 -14.23 -4.05
C PHE A 53 -2.01 -15.28 -3.29
N ASP A 54 -2.98 -15.92 -3.96
CA ASP A 54 -3.83 -16.96 -3.34
C ASP A 54 -3.01 -18.15 -2.83
N LEU A 55 -1.88 -18.46 -3.49
CA LEU A 55 -0.95 -19.51 -3.05
C LEU A 55 0.06 -19.00 -2.01
N ALA A 56 0.41 -17.71 -2.07
CA ALA A 56 1.34 -17.09 -1.13
C ALA A 56 0.77 -16.99 0.29
N ILE A 57 -0.52 -16.62 0.42
CA ILE A 57 -1.19 -16.41 1.70
C ILE A 57 -1.07 -17.62 2.63
N PRO A 58 -1.46 -18.86 2.24
CA PRO A 58 -1.34 -20.01 3.14
C PRO A 58 0.11 -20.34 3.49
N MET A 59 1.07 -20.17 2.57
CA MET A 59 2.50 -20.42 2.83
C MET A 59 3.05 -19.45 3.88
N LEU A 60 2.77 -18.16 3.74
CA LEU A 60 3.22 -17.13 4.68
C LEU A 60 2.51 -17.27 6.04
N THR A 61 1.21 -17.57 6.04
CA THR A 61 0.44 -17.80 7.26
C THR A 61 0.97 -18.99 8.05
N GLU A 62 1.29 -20.10 7.39
CA GLU A 62 1.84 -21.28 8.04
C GLU A 62 3.26 -21.03 8.54
N ALA A 63 4.09 -20.33 7.74
CA ALA A 63 5.42 -19.91 8.16
C ALA A 63 5.38 -19.04 9.43
N ALA A 64 4.45 -18.07 9.46
CA ALA A 64 4.28 -17.19 10.62
C ALA A 64 3.89 -17.97 11.88
N LYS A 65 2.92 -18.89 11.80
CA LYS A 65 2.51 -19.75 12.93
C LYS A 65 3.65 -20.60 13.45
N LEU A 66 4.37 -21.28 12.55
CA LEU A 66 5.50 -22.12 12.94
C LEU A 66 6.65 -21.31 13.54
N ALA A 67 6.86 -20.07 13.08
CA ALA A 67 7.84 -19.16 13.67
C ALA A 67 7.40 -18.69 15.05
N GLU A 68 6.10 -18.37 15.27
CA GLU A 68 5.54 -18.06 16.60
C GLU A 68 5.76 -19.23 17.57
N ASP A 69 5.46 -20.45 17.16
CA ASP A 69 5.63 -21.67 17.98
C ASP A 69 7.11 -21.89 18.41
N LYS A 70 8.05 -21.38 17.61
CA LYS A 70 9.49 -21.43 17.89
C LYS A 70 10.01 -20.21 18.65
N GLY A 71 9.16 -19.20 18.91
CA GLY A 71 9.58 -17.94 19.50
C GLY A 71 10.49 -17.11 18.59
N ASP A 72 10.42 -17.31 17.27
CA ASP A 72 11.24 -16.58 16.32
C ASP A 72 10.65 -15.18 16.05
N ALA A 73 11.47 -14.15 16.25
CA ALA A 73 11.09 -12.75 16.08
C ALA A 73 10.60 -12.42 14.64
N ARG A 74 10.96 -13.22 13.64
CA ARG A 74 10.54 -13.06 12.25
C ARG A 74 9.05 -13.37 12.02
N ALA A 75 8.38 -14.03 12.96
CA ALA A 75 6.96 -14.36 12.87
C ALA A 75 6.10 -13.15 12.52
N ALA A 76 6.35 -12.00 13.15
CA ALA A 76 5.63 -10.77 12.88
C ALA A 76 5.79 -10.27 11.43
N ARG A 77 7.00 -10.38 10.87
CA ARG A 77 7.26 -10.04 9.46
C ARG A 77 6.53 -10.99 8.51
N PHE A 78 6.47 -12.28 8.83
CA PHE A 78 5.74 -13.26 8.00
C PHE A 78 4.23 -12.98 8.04
N TRP A 79 3.68 -12.61 9.21
CA TRP A 79 2.30 -12.16 9.32
C TRP A 79 2.03 -10.90 8.50
N ALA A 80 2.92 -9.89 8.56
CA ALA A 80 2.79 -8.68 7.75
C ALA A 80 2.78 -8.99 6.25
N GLN A 81 3.64 -9.89 5.80
CA GLN A 81 3.67 -10.31 4.40
C GLN A 81 2.43 -11.12 3.99
N ALA A 82 1.90 -11.97 4.89
CA ALA A 82 0.63 -12.64 4.64
C ALA A 82 -0.52 -11.64 4.47
N GLY A 83 -0.54 -10.60 5.30
CA GLY A 83 -1.49 -9.49 5.19
C GLY A 83 -1.37 -8.70 3.90
N ASN A 84 -0.14 -8.41 3.48
CA ASN A 84 0.15 -7.73 2.22
C ASN A 84 -0.31 -8.56 1.01
N ALA A 85 0.02 -9.86 0.98
CA ALA A 85 -0.46 -10.78 -0.06
C ALA A 85 -1.99 -10.86 -0.10
N ALA A 86 -2.65 -10.86 1.07
CA ALA A 86 -4.10 -10.88 1.18
C ALA A 86 -4.76 -9.57 0.67
N LEU A 87 -4.12 -8.41 0.86
CA LEU A 87 -4.55 -7.15 0.24
C LEU A 87 -4.46 -7.23 -1.28
N ALA A 88 -3.37 -7.78 -1.80
CA ALA A 88 -3.16 -7.92 -3.24
C ALA A 88 -4.14 -8.93 -3.88
N ALA A 89 -4.61 -9.93 -3.11
CA ALA A 89 -5.64 -10.89 -3.50
C ALA A 89 -7.08 -10.38 -3.28
N ASP A 90 -7.26 -9.11 -2.89
CA ASP A 90 -8.57 -8.52 -2.56
C ASP A 90 -9.35 -9.31 -1.50
N THR A 91 -8.64 -9.83 -0.49
CA THR A 91 -9.21 -10.56 0.66
C THR A 91 -9.04 -9.76 1.96
N PRO A 92 -9.76 -8.64 2.16
CA PRO A 92 -9.48 -7.69 3.22
C PRO A 92 -9.70 -8.24 4.64
N TYR A 93 -10.57 -9.22 4.85
CA TYR A 93 -10.71 -9.89 6.14
C TYR A 93 -9.47 -10.70 6.53
N ALA A 94 -8.90 -11.44 5.57
CA ALA A 94 -7.67 -12.19 5.78
C ALA A 94 -6.48 -11.25 6.01
N ALA A 95 -6.42 -10.15 5.24
CA ALA A 95 -5.41 -9.12 5.40
C ALA A 95 -5.46 -8.51 6.81
N LEU A 96 -6.64 -8.07 7.26
CA LEU A 96 -6.79 -7.48 8.59
C LEU A 96 -6.37 -8.45 9.70
N ALA A 97 -6.81 -9.72 9.61
CA ALA A 97 -6.47 -10.73 10.61
C ALA A 97 -4.95 -10.98 10.70
N ALA A 98 -4.26 -11.04 9.57
CA ALA A 98 -2.81 -11.24 9.53
C ALA A 98 -2.05 -10.00 10.04
N LEU A 99 -2.47 -8.80 9.63
CA LEU A 99 -1.85 -7.53 10.07
C LEU A 99 -2.07 -7.27 11.57
N ASP A 100 -3.24 -7.61 12.12
CA ASP A 100 -3.48 -7.53 13.57
C ASP A 100 -2.54 -8.46 14.34
N LYS A 101 -2.23 -9.65 13.80
CA LYS A 101 -1.22 -10.57 14.36
C LYS A 101 0.19 -9.97 14.31
N ALA A 102 0.59 -9.41 13.17
CA ALA A 102 1.88 -8.74 13.02
C ALA A 102 2.05 -7.60 14.03
N LEU A 103 1.02 -6.75 14.16
CA LEU A 103 1.04 -5.56 15.02
C LEU A 103 0.92 -5.88 16.52
N ALA A 104 0.39 -7.04 16.89
CA ALA A 104 0.39 -7.51 18.28
C ALA A 104 1.80 -7.82 18.81
N SER A 105 2.75 -8.14 17.91
CA SER A 105 4.14 -8.40 18.28
C SER A 105 4.90 -7.09 18.55
N GLN A 106 5.92 -7.16 19.41
CA GLN A 106 6.85 -6.05 19.70
C GLN A 106 8.16 -6.16 18.89
N THR A 107 8.26 -7.14 17.97
CA THR A 107 9.51 -7.43 17.25
C THR A 107 9.65 -6.66 15.92
N LEU A 108 8.57 -5.97 15.45
CA LEU A 108 8.66 -5.10 14.29
C LEU A 108 9.36 -3.80 14.64
N GLU A 109 10.28 -3.39 13.80
CA GLU A 109 10.88 -2.05 13.85
C GLU A 109 9.82 -0.96 13.58
N SER A 110 10.12 0.28 13.97
CA SER A 110 9.17 1.41 13.88
C SER A 110 8.62 1.61 12.47
N THR A 111 9.49 1.52 11.46
CA THR A 111 9.12 1.63 10.04
C THR A 111 8.28 0.47 9.55
N GLU A 112 8.64 -0.78 9.91
CA GLU A 112 7.88 -1.98 9.56
C GLU A 112 6.48 -1.97 10.20
N ARG A 113 6.40 -1.48 11.42
CA ARG A 113 5.13 -1.27 12.11
C ARG A 113 4.29 -0.20 11.44
N ALA A 114 4.91 0.92 11.00
CA ALA A 114 4.23 1.97 10.26
C ALA A 114 3.65 1.44 8.93
N ASP A 115 4.43 0.66 8.18
CA ASP A 115 3.98 0.06 6.93
C ASP A 115 2.83 -0.94 7.16
N SER A 116 2.92 -1.74 8.22
CA SER A 116 1.83 -2.67 8.61
C SER A 116 0.54 -1.92 9.00
N GLU A 117 0.64 -0.77 9.65
CA GLU A 117 -0.52 0.09 9.95
C GLU A 117 -1.10 0.75 8.68
N VAL A 118 -0.27 1.11 7.71
CA VAL A 118 -0.72 1.57 6.38
C VAL A 118 -1.52 0.48 5.67
N ASP A 119 -1.02 -0.75 5.65
CA ASP A 119 -1.70 -1.89 5.03
C ASP A 119 -2.98 -2.27 5.80
N ARG A 120 -2.94 -2.19 7.13
CA ARG A 120 -4.13 -2.35 7.98
C ARG A 120 -5.22 -1.32 7.64
N ALA A 121 -4.83 -0.07 7.43
CA ALA A 121 -5.76 0.97 7.01
C ALA A 121 -6.38 0.69 5.64
N ARG A 122 -5.62 0.16 4.68
CA ARG A 122 -6.16 -0.29 3.38
C ARG A 122 -7.22 -1.38 3.54
N ALA A 123 -6.94 -2.40 4.37
CA ALA A 123 -7.90 -3.45 4.67
C ALA A 123 -9.17 -2.89 5.33
N LEU A 124 -9.02 -1.98 6.30
CA LEU A 124 -10.14 -1.35 6.98
C LEU A 124 -11.01 -0.48 6.06
N VAL A 125 -10.39 0.25 5.12
CA VAL A 125 -11.13 1.00 4.08
C VAL A 125 -11.93 0.05 3.19
N ALA A 126 -11.33 -1.06 2.75
CA ALA A 126 -12.02 -2.09 1.95
C ALA A 126 -13.21 -2.73 2.70
N LEU A 127 -13.10 -2.82 4.03
CA LEU A 127 -14.16 -3.31 4.93
C LEU A 127 -15.18 -2.24 5.35
N ASN A 128 -15.12 -1.04 4.74
CA ASN A 128 -15.98 0.10 5.08
C ASN A 128 -15.90 0.53 6.57
N ARG A 129 -14.68 0.52 7.13
CA ARG A 129 -14.36 0.94 8.50
C ARG A 129 -13.47 2.18 8.52
N PRO A 130 -13.93 3.34 8.04
CA PRO A 130 -13.09 4.53 7.83
C PRO A 130 -12.54 5.13 9.11
N ALA A 131 -13.25 5.05 10.23
CA ALA A 131 -12.76 5.59 11.52
C ALA A 131 -11.58 4.78 12.06
N ASP A 132 -11.63 3.45 11.93
CA ASP A 132 -10.52 2.59 12.33
C ASP A 132 -9.30 2.76 11.40
N ALA A 133 -9.54 2.96 10.10
CA ALA A 133 -8.49 3.27 9.12
C ALA A 133 -7.80 4.61 9.45
N GLU A 134 -8.55 5.63 9.85
CA GLU A 134 -8.00 6.92 10.28
C GLU A 134 -7.09 6.76 11.51
N ALA A 135 -7.49 5.93 12.48
CA ALA A 135 -6.67 5.63 13.66
C ALA A 135 -5.36 4.91 13.29
N ALA A 136 -5.43 3.91 12.40
CA ALA A 136 -4.27 3.19 11.88
C ALA A 136 -3.30 4.13 11.15
N LEU A 137 -3.79 4.97 10.23
CA LEU A 137 -2.97 5.95 9.52
C LEU A 137 -2.37 7.00 10.46
N THR A 138 -3.09 7.39 11.51
CA THR A 138 -2.55 8.29 12.53
C THR A 138 -1.38 7.67 13.28
N THR A 139 -1.46 6.37 13.58
CA THR A 139 -0.36 5.61 14.17
C THR A 139 0.82 5.52 13.22
N ALA A 140 0.59 5.18 11.94
CA ALA A 140 1.62 5.10 10.92
C ALA A 140 2.41 6.41 10.77
N ARG A 141 1.71 7.56 10.67
CA ARG A 141 2.36 8.89 10.57
C ARG A 141 3.17 9.27 11.82
N LYS A 142 2.79 8.79 13.00
CA LYS A 142 3.56 9.01 14.24
C LYS A 142 4.82 8.17 14.29
N LEU A 143 4.75 6.93 13.83
CA LEU A 143 5.87 5.98 13.83
C LEU A 143 6.92 6.29 12.76
N SER A 144 6.47 6.78 11.59
CA SER A 144 7.32 7.12 10.44
C SER A 144 6.78 8.41 9.77
N PRO A 145 7.14 9.59 10.30
CA PRO A 145 6.67 10.87 9.76
C PRO A 145 7.08 11.13 8.31
N GLU A 146 8.14 10.48 7.84
CA GLU A 146 8.64 10.53 6.46
C GLU A 146 7.91 9.58 5.50
N ASN A 147 7.03 8.71 6.00
CA ASN A 147 6.27 7.80 5.16
C ASN A 147 5.21 8.54 4.34
N GLY A 148 5.57 8.97 3.13
CA GLY A 148 4.68 9.71 2.23
C GLY A 148 3.40 8.95 1.86
N THR A 149 3.44 7.61 1.85
CA THR A 149 2.26 6.77 1.60
C THR A 149 1.23 6.90 2.73
N ALA A 150 1.66 6.93 3.98
CA ALA A 150 0.78 7.13 5.13
C ALA A 150 0.06 8.48 5.05
N TRP A 151 0.78 9.55 4.66
CA TRP A 151 0.21 10.87 4.47
C TRP A 151 -0.75 10.94 3.28
N LEU A 152 -0.40 10.33 2.13
CA LEU A 152 -1.25 10.29 0.94
C LEU A 152 -2.58 9.57 1.21
N LEU A 153 -2.52 8.41 1.85
CA LEU A 153 -3.73 7.66 2.21
C LEU A 153 -4.58 8.40 3.23
N SER A 154 -3.94 9.13 4.17
CA SER A 154 -4.65 10.00 5.11
C SER A 154 -5.39 11.13 4.39
N ALA A 155 -4.76 11.78 3.42
CA ALA A 155 -5.38 12.82 2.60
C ALA A 155 -6.59 12.28 1.83
N THR A 156 -6.43 11.12 1.19
CA THR A 156 -7.50 10.45 0.45
C THR A 156 -8.67 10.06 1.35
N LEU A 157 -8.38 9.49 2.52
CA LEU A 157 -9.40 9.09 3.48
C LEU A 157 -10.15 10.31 4.04
N ALA A 158 -9.42 11.36 4.44
CA ALA A 158 -10.00 12.60 4.94
C ALA A 158 -10.93 13.25 3.90
N ARG A 159 -10.52 13.32 2.62
CA ARG A 159 -11.38 13.81 1.54
C ARG A 159 -12.66 12.97 1.41
N ARG A 160 -12.54 11.63 1.41
CA ARG A 160 -13.72 10.72 1.34
C ARG A 160 -14.66 10.87 2.52
N MET A 161 -14.13 11.24 3.70
CA MET A 161 -14.90 11.55 4.91
C MET A 161 -15.39 13.00 4.96
N ASN A 162 -15.20 13.78 3.89
CA ASN A 162 -15.52 15.21 3.82
C ASN A 162 -14.81 16.09 4.86
N LYS A 163 -13.67 15.64 5.38
CA LYS A 163 -12.77 16.40 6.27
C LYS A 163 -11.76 17.20 5.45
N LEU A 164 -12.25 18.18 4.67
CA LEU A 164 -11.44 18.86 3.65
C LEU A 164 -10.25 19.63 4.22
N ALA A 165 -10.35 20.20 5.42
CA ALA A 165 -9.24 20.90 6.07
C ALA A 165 -8.08 19.93 6.38
N ASP A 166 -8.39 18.74 6.91
CA ASP A 166 -7.39 17.70 7.19
C ASP A 166 -6.79 17.18 5.87
N ALA A 167 -7.63 16.95 4.85
CA ALA A 167 -7.17 16.50 3.54
C ALA A 167 -6.16 17.47 2.91
N LEU A 168 -6.42 18.78 2.98
CA LEU A 168 -5.51 19.83 2.51
C LEU A 168 -4.19 19.83 3.29
N SER A 169 -4.23 19.72 4.61
CA SER A 169 -3.02 19.66 5.45
C SER A 169 -2.19 18.42 5.11
N TYR A 170 -2.82 17.25 4.99
CA TYR A 170 -2.11 16.00 4.71
C TYR A 170 -1.51 15.98 3.29
N ILE A 171 -2.23 16.49 2.28
CA ILE A 171 -1.69 16.51 0.91
C ILE A 171 -0.54 17.49 0.74
N GLN A 172 -0.51 18.60 1.50
CA GLN A 172 0.63 19.52 1.54
C GLN A 172 1.88 18.83 2.08
N THR A 173 1.75 18.09 3.19
CA THR A 173 2.84 17.29 3.75
C THR A 173 3.30 16.23 2.75
N THR A 174 2.35 15.53 2.11
CA THR A 174 2.68 14.53 1.09
C THR A 174 3.44 15.13 -0.09
N ALA A 175 3.04 16.29 -0.59
CA ALA A 175 3.70 16.96 -1.70
C ALA A 175 5.14 17.41 -1.37
N ALA A 176 5.40 17.75 -0.11
CA ALA A 176 6.75 18.05 0.36
C ALA A 176 7.64 16.79 0.40
N LEU A 177 7.09 15.64 0.81
CA LEU A 177 7.80 14.36 0.89
C LEU A 177 7.99 13.71 -0.50
N LEU A 178 7.00 13.83 -1.38
CA LEU A 178 6.92 13.16 -2.68
C LEU A 178 6.61 14.16 -3.81
N PRO A 179 7.49 15.14 -4.10
CA PRO A 179 7.18 16.26 -4.98
C PRO A 179 7.02 15.90 -6.46
N ARG A 180 7.43 14.69 -6.86
CA ARG A 180 7.35 14.18 -8.23
C ARG A 180 6.54 12.88 -8.33
N ASP A 181 5.49 12.76 -7.53
CA ASP A 181 4.61 11.62 -7.55
C ASP A 181 3.27 12.00 -8.21
N ALA A 182 2.91 11.28 -9.27
CA ALA A 182 1.69 11.53 -10.04
C ALA A 182 0.41 11.24 -9.24
N ALA A 183 0.45 10.31 -8.28
CA ALA A 183 -0.69 10.02 -7.42
C ALA A 183 -0.94 11.15 -6.42
N VAL A 184 0.12 11.79 -5.93
CA VAL A 184 0.03 12.98 -5.07
C VAL A 184 -0.61 14.14 -5.82
N ALA A 185 -0.13 14.42 -7.04
CA ALA A 185 -0.72 15.48 -7.87
C ALA A 185 -2.19 15.18 -8.24
N LEU A 186 -2.52 13.93 -8.56
CA LEU A 186 -3.91 13.52 -8.81
C LEU A 186 -4.80 13.76 -7.58
N GLU A 187 -4.37 13.32 -6.40
CA GLU A 187 -5.16 13.48 -5.17
C GLU A 187 -5.26 14.94 -4.74
N ALA A 188 -4.21 15.75 -4.94
CA ALA A 188 -4.27 17.19 -4.71
C ALA A 188 -5.35 17.86 -5.58
N GLY A 189 -5.47 17.46 -6.84
CA GLY A 189 -6.55 17.92 -7.72
C GLY A 189 -7.93 17.47 -7.25
N ASN A 190 -8.05 16.23 -6.77
CA ASN A 190 -9.32 15.71 -6.24
C ASN A 190 -9.75 16.44 -4.94
N ILE A 191 -8.79 16.83 -4.11
CA ILE A 191 -9.07 17.63 -2.91
C ILE A 191 -9.46 19.05 -3.29
N ALA A 192 -8.76 19.66 -4.25
CA ALA A 192 -9.05 21.02 -4.72
C ALA A 192 -10.47 21.12 -5.30
N ILE A 193 -10.88 20.19 -6.13
CA ILE A 193 -12.26 20.20 -6.69
C ILE A 193 -13.31 19.96 -5.60
N ALA A 194 -13.03 19.11 -4.62
CA ALA A 194 -13.93 18.89 -3.48
C ALA A 194 -14.04 20.14 -2.58
N ALA A 195 -13.01 21.00 -2.57
CA ALA A 195 -13.00 22.29 -1.88
C ALA A 195 -13.58 23.44 -2.73
N GLY A 196 -14.01 23.18 -3.97
CA GLY A 196 -14.58 24.18 -4.88
C GLY A 196 -13.54 25.00 -5.67
N ASP A 197 -12.25 24.65 -5.59
CA ASP A 197 -11.19 25.34 -6.34
C ASP A 197 -10.90 24.61 -7.66
N GLU A 198 -11.69 24.93 -8.69
CA GLU A 198 -11.54 24.34 -10.02
C GLU A 198 -10.20 24.69 -10.68
N ALA A 199 -9.67 25.89 -10.43
CA ALA A 199 -8.42 26.33 -11.04
C ALA A 199 -7.23 25.52 -10.50
N ALA A 200 -7.17 25.34 -9.17
CA ALA A 200 -6.18 24.49 -8.53
C ALA A 200 -6.35 23.02 -8.97
N ALA A 201 -7.57 22.50 -9.03
CA ALA A 201 -7.85 21.14 -9.47
C ALA A 201 -7.28 20.88 -10.88
N ARG A 202 -7.60 21.75 -11.82
CA ARG A 202 -7.12 21.67 -13.21
C ARG A 202 -5.58 21.67 -13.29
N LYS A 203 -4.94 22.57 -12.55
CA LYS A 203 -3.48 22.65 -12.48
C LYS A 203 -2.85 21.35 -11.95
N GLN A 204 -3.38 20.79 -10.86
CA GLN A 204 -2.84 19.60 -10.22
C GLN A 204 -3.05 18.35 -11.10
N TRP A 205 -4.20 18.19 -11.77
CA TRP A 205 -4.42 17.08 -12.70
C TRP A 205 -3.50 17.16 -13.93
N GLN A 206 -3.26 18.38 -14.47
CA GLN A 206 -2.26 18.58 -15.52
C GLN A 206 -0.85 18.22 -15.08
N GLN A 207 -0.49 18.54 -13.83
CA GLN A 207 0.78 18.14 -13.24
C GLN A 207 0.90 16.61 -13.12
N SER A 208 -0.15 15.92 -12.69
CA SER A 208 -0.17 14.45 -12.63
C SER A 208 0.13 13.82 -13.99
N ILE A 209 -0.49 14.33 -15.06
CA ILE A 209 -0.26 13.89 -16.44
C ILE A 209 1.20 14.16 -16.85
N ALA A 210 1.74 15.34 -16.55
CA ALA A 210 3.10 15.72 -16.91
C ALA A 210 4.16 14.86 -16.19
N ILE A 211 3.92 14.47 -14.94
CA ILE A 211 4.84 13.63 -14.16
C ILE A 211 4.93 12.21 -14.75
N ALA A 212 3.80 11.60 -15.10
CA ALA A 212 3.75 10.21 -15.57
C ALA A 212 2.70 10.02 -16.69
N PRO A 213 2.97 10.44 -17.93
CA PRO A 213 1.97 10.54 -19.01
C PRO A 213 1.24 9.23 -19.36
N ASN A 214 1.92 8.08 -19.19
CA ASN A 214 1.37 6.76 -19.53
C ASN A 214 0.85 5.99 -18.30
N SER A 215 0.67 6.67 -17.18
CA SER A 215 0.23 6.04 -15.94
C SER A 215 -1.30 5.98 -15.83
N ARG A 216 -1.79 5.10 -14.94
CA ARG A 216 -3.20 5.08 -14.54
C ARG A 216 -3.65 6.41 -13.94
N GLN A 217 -2.76 7.09 -13.23
CA GLN A 217 -3.00 8.42 -12.65
C GLN A 217 -3.26 9.47 -13.73
N ALA A 218 -2.45 9.48 -14.79
CA ALA A 218 -2.64 10.38 -15.91
C ALA A 218 -3.96 10.11 -16.66
N ALA A 219 -4.33 8.86 -16.86
CA ALA A 219 -5.61 8.51 -17.47
C ALA A 219 -6.79 9.01 -16.61
N THR A 220 -6.71 8.84 -15.29
CA THR A 220 -7.73 9.35 -14.36
C THR A 220 -7.78 10.88 -14.37
N ALA A 221 -6.63 11.56 -14.32
CA ALA A 221 -6.55 13.02 -14.37
C ALA A 221 -7.14 13.58 -15.67
N THR A 222 -6.86 12.92 -16.80
CA THR A 222 -7.44 13.31 -18.12
C THR A 222 -8.96 13.20 -18.11
N ALA A 223 -9.52 12.12 -17.55
CA ALA A 223 -10.97 11.96 -17.43
C ALA A 223 -11.59 13.03 -16.53
N GLN A 224 -10.94 13.40 -15.42
CA GLN A 224 -11.40 14.47 -14.53
C GLN A 224 -11.39 15.85 -15.24
N LEU A 225 -10.35 16.16 -16.01
CA LEU A 225 -10.27 17.39 -16.81
C LEU A 225 -11.37 17.45 -17.85
N ALA A 226 -11.67 16.35 -18.53
CA ALA A 226 -12.75 16.28 -19.51
C ALA A 226 -14.14 16.47 -18.86
N ALA A 227 -14.38 15.84 -17.71
CA ALA A 227 -15.62 16.01 -16.97
C ALA A 227 -15.81 17.46 -16.51
N LEU A 228 -14.76 18.10 -16.01
CA LEU A 228 -14.81 19.51 -15.60
C LEU A 228 -15.07 20.46 -16.79
N ALA A 229 -14.52 20.16 -17.96
CA ALA A 229 -14.79 20.95 -19.17
C ALA A 229 -16.25 20.82 -19.66
N ALA A 230 -16.83 19.62 -19.55
CA ALA A 230 -18.20 19.34 -19.94
C ALA A 230 -19.25 19.99 -19.01
N SER A 231 -18.91 20.28 -17.76
CA SER A 231 -19.77 20.93 -16.77
C SER A 231 -19.76 22.48 -16.87
N ALA A 232 -18.85 23.05 -17.65
CA ALA A 232 -18.78 24.49 -17.85
C ALA A 232 -20.03 25.00 -18.62
N PRO A 233 -20.67 26.12 -18.21
CA PRO A 233 -21.78 26.71 -18.96
C PRO A 233 -21.29 27.08 -20.35
N PRO A 234 -22.20 26.99 -21.39
CA PRO A 234 -21.85 27.42 -22.73
C PRO A 234 -21.42 28.90 -22.73
N PRO A 235 -20.49 29.30 -23.59
CA PRO A 235 -20.07 30.68 -23.69
C PRO A 235 -21.29 31.57 -23.94
N THR A 236 -21.45 32.59 -23.10
CA THR A 236 -22.49 33.60 -23.33
C THR A 236 -22.19 34.30 -24.65
N GLU A 237 -23.11 34.22 -25.63
CA GLU A 237 -22.99 34.98 -26.86
C GLU A 237 -22.86 36.49 -26.53
N PRO A 238 -21.92 37.20 -27.15
CA PRO A 238 -21.83 38.63 -26.98
C PRO A 238 -23.12 39.27 -27.46
N PRO A 239 -23.61 40.32 -26.78
CA PRO A 239 -24.85 41.00 -27.23
C PRO A 239 -24.71 41.47 -28.67
N SER A 240 -25.62 41.03 -29.54
CA SER A 240 -25.73 41.49 -30.92
C SER A 240 -25.93 43.00 -30.94
N ARG A 241 -25.03 43.72 -31.62
CA ARG A 241 -25.10 45.16 -31.85
C ARG A 241 -26.20 45.48 -32.89
#